data_1e4c06dc589da6e5954339524cf61fcf
#
_entry.id   1e4c06dc589da6e5954339524cf61fcf
#
_cell.length_a   1.000
_cell.length_b   1.000
_cell.length_c   1.000
_cell.angle_alpha   90.00
_cell.angle_beta   90.00
_cell.angle_gamma   90.00
#
_symmetry.space_group_name_H-M   'P 1'
#
loop_
_entity.id
_entity.type
_entity.pdbx_description
1 polymer ?
#
loop_
_entity_poly.entity_id
_entity_poly.type
_entity_poly.pdbx_seq_one_letter_code
_entity_poly.pdbx_strand_id
1 'polypeptide(L)'
;MNKIILGLGLLIILTIFSCASKQTIDDKFNGTYRLDKFESFDSVSGKWTTDKWRGKYADGFIQYDGKGHMSVHLYPRDYKEFDTNKNIDSLDHESLKELARFYQSNFVYFANYKIINDSTIEHHRISATEPKNFGTTLTRSFEFINDTLILTAHENLDNKKMRLRWVKL
;
A
#
# COMPACT_ATOMS: atom_id res chain seq x y z
N MET A 1 -16.13 -79.67 -8.73
CA MET A 1 -15.45 -78.79 -9.67
C MET A 1 -15.84 -77.34 -9.33
N ASN A 2 -15.03 -76.66 -8.50
CA ASN A 2 -15.29 -75.30 -8.05
C ASN A 2 -14.42 -74.36 -8.88
N LYS A 3 -15.06 -73.45 -9.62
CA LYS A 3 -14.39 -72.43 -10.36
C LYS A 3 -14.25 -71.20 -9.42
N ILE A 4 -13.02 -70.90 -9.04
CA ILE A 4 -12.66 -69.67 -8.31
C ILE A 4 -12.55 -68.57 -9.34
N ILE A 5 -13.45 -67.57 -9.27
CA ILE A 5 -13.37 -66.35 -10.07
C ILE A 5 -12.52 -65.32 -9.27
N LEU A 6 -11.30 -65.07 -9.80
CA LEU A 6 -10.38 -64.10 -9.26
C LEU A 6 -10.81 -62.72 -9.77
N GLY A 7 -11.47 -61.91 -8.91
CA GLY A 7 -11.83 -60.53 -9.20
C GLY A 7 -10.60 -59.59 -9.05
N LEU A 8 -10.06 -59.15 -10.18
CA LEU A 8 -8.97 -58.19 -10.23
C LEU A 8 -9.54 -56.77 -10.00
N GLY A 9 -9.49 -56.30 -8.76
CA GLY A 9 -9.85 -54.91 -8.40
C GLY A 9 -8.80 -53.92 -8.89
N LEU A 10 -9.11 -53.24 -9.98
CA LEU A 10 -8.27 -52.15 -10.51
C LEU A 10 -8.43 -50.89 -9.59
N LEU A 11 -7.48 -50.72 -8.68
CA LEU A 11 -7.41 -49.55 -7.81
C LEU A 11 -6.90 -48.36 -8.65
N ILE A 12 -7.80 -47.52 -9.16
CA ILE A 12 -7.46 -46.26 -9.84
C ILE A 12 -7.10 -45.27 -8.76
N ILE A 13 -5.81 -45.05 -8.53
CA ILE A 13 -5.29 -43.98 -7.69
C ILE A 13 -5.39 -42.69 -8.53
N LEU A 14 -6.45 -41.92 -8.33
CA LEU A 14 -6.56 -40.54 -8.81
C LEU A 14 -5.56 -39.67 -8.03
N THR A 15 -4.35 -39.52 -8.56
CA THR A 15 -3.41 -38.51 -8.11
C THR A 15 -3.96 -37.12 -8.53
N ILE A 16 -4.63 -36.48 -7.60
CA ILE A 16 -5.03 -35.07 -7.76
C ILE A 16 -3.74 -34.24 -7.70
N PHE A 17 -3.12 -34.01 -8.86
CA PHE A 17 -2.10 -32.96 -8.98
C PHE A 17 -2.80 -31.62 -8.73
N SER A 18 -2.81 -31.19 -7.47
CA SER A 18 -3.11 -29.79 -7.13
C SER A 18 -2.02 -28.92 -7.76
N CYS A 19 -2.28 -28.42 -8.95
CA CYS A 19 -1.42 -27.43 -9.58
C CYS A 19 -1.63 -26.12 -8.80
N ALA A 20 -0.90 -25.94 -7.69
CA ALA A 20 -0.81 -24.67 -7.03
C ALA A 20 -0.16 -23.70 -8.04
N SER A 21 -0.96 -22.88 -8.71
CA SER A 21 -0.45 -21.84 -9.58
C SER A 21 0.46 -20.94 -8.75
N LYS A 22 1.72 -20.82 -9.17
CA LYS A 22 2.67 -19.95 -8.51
C LYS A 22 2.11 -18.52 -8.58
N GLN A 23 1.78 -17.94 -7.43
CA GLN A 23 1.26 -16.58 -7.33
C GLN A 23 2.23 -15.61 -8.02
N THR A 24 1.73 -14.86 -8.99
CA THR A 24 2.52 -13.85 -9.69
C THR A 24 2.75 -12.62 -8.78
N ILE A 25 3.68 -11.76 -9.16
CA ILE A 25 3.89 -10.49 -8.43
C ILE A 25 2.64 -9.62 -8.51
N ASP A 26 1.97 -9.57 -9.66
CA ASP A 26 0.71 -8.85 -9.83
C ASP A 26 -0.38 -9.35 -8.88
N ASP A 27 -0.50 -10.67 -8.70
CA ASP A 27 -1.46 -11.26 -7.75
C ASP A 27 -1.17 -10.85 -6.30
N LYS A 28 0.10 -10.67 -5.96
CA LYS A 28 0.49 -10.19 -4.62
C LYS A 28 0.05 -8.76 -4.40
N PHE A 29 0.21 -7.88 -5.40
CA PHE A 29 -0.24 -6.49 -5.28
C PHE A 29 -1.77 -6.39 -5.16
N ASN A 30 -2.53 -7.25 -5.85
CA ASN A 30 -3.99 -7.16 -5.86
C ASN A 30 -4.58 -7.23 -4.45
N GLY A 31 -5.28 -6.18 -4.05
CA GLY A 31 -5.96 -6.08 -2.76
C GLY A 31 -5.81 -4.73 -2.07
N THR A 32 -6.33 -4.68 -0.86
CA THR A 32 -6.29 -3.51 0.03
C THR A 32 -5.32 -3.78 1.17
N TYR A 33 -4.54 -2.77 1.50
CA TYR A 33 -3.55 -2.83 2.57
C TYR A 33 -3.74 -1.63 3.51
N ARG A 34 -3.52 -1.84 4.79
CA ARG A 34 -3.51 -0.79 5.80
C ARG A 34 -2.09 -0.42 6.20
N LEU A 35 -1.84 0.85 6.43
CA LEU A 35 -0.55 1.34 6.91
C LEU A 35 -0.26 0.78 8.31
N ASP A 36 0.87 0.08 8.45
CA ASP A 36 1.44 -0.37 9.73
C ASP A 36 2.44 0.66 10.24
N LYS A 37 3.41 1.06 9.39
CA LYS A 37 4.48 1.98 9.77
C LYS A 37 4.86 2.92 8.64
N PHE A 38 5.16 4.15 9.03
CA PHE A 38 5.84 5.12 8.20
C PHE A 38 7.22 5.39 8.82
N GLU A 39 8.29 5.07 8.09
CA GLU A 39 9.66 5.13 8.62
C GLU A 39 10.55 5.97 7.70
N SER A 40 11.50 6.67 8.30
CA SER A 40 12.60 7.34 7.61
C SER A 40 13.95 6.70 7.95
N PHE A 41 14.86 6.73 6.99
CA PHE A 41 16.21 6.20 7.19
C PHE A 41 17.09 7.28 7.83
N ASP A 42 17.66 6.95 8.97
CA ASP A 42 18.66 7.78 9.61
C ASP A 42 20.06 7.37 9.09
N SER A 43 20.63 8.24 8.26
CA SER A 43 21.96 7.99 7.65
C SER A 43 23.10 7.99 8.67
N VAL A 44 22.93 8.61 9.82
CA VAL A 44 23.98 8.65 10.88
C VAL A 44 24.05 7.33 11.62
N SER A 45 22.91 6.80 12.04
CA SER A 45 22.85 5.51 12.75
C SER A 45 22.74 4.30 11.83
N GLY A 46 22.49 4.50 10.53
CA GLY A 46 22.22 3.42 9.55
C GLY A 46 20.92 2.65 9.82
N LYS A 47 19.98 3.23 10.54
CA LYS A 47 18.75 2.54 10.97
C LYS A 47 17.48 3.20 10.42
N TRP A 48 16.47 2.37 10.23
CA TRP A 48 15.10 2.83 10.00
C TRP A 48 14.45 3.18 11.33
N THR A 49 13.88 4.38 11.41
CA THR A 49 13.18 4.88 12.60
C THR A 49 11.79 5.36 12.21
N THR A 50 10.84 5.35 13.15
CA THR A 50 9.53 5.94 12.91
C THR A 50 9.71 7.39 12.49
N ASP A 51 9.10 7.76 11.35
CA ASP A 51 9.19 9.13 10.84
C ASP A 51 8.64 10.12 11.86
N LYS A 52 9.42 11.16 12.19
CA LYS A 52 9.08 12.12 13.25
C LYS A 52 7.86 12.95 12.92
N TRP A 53 7.64 13.20 11.64
CA TRP A 53 6.58 14.11 11.18
C TRP A 53 5.28 13.37 10.86
N ARG A 54 5.36 12.24 10.13
CA ARG A 54 4.17 11.48 9.70
C ARG A 54 3.99 10.16 10.46
N GLY A 55 5.09 9.52 10.84
CA GLY A 55 5.07 8.14 11.32
C GLY A 55 4.28 7.88 12.58
N LYS A 56 4.22 8.84 13.49
CA LYS A 56 3.48 8.69 14.76
C LYS A 56 1.96 8.91 14.57
N TYR A 57 1.58 9.75 13.63
CA TYR A 57 0.22 10.26 13.48
C TYR A 57 -0.46 9.79 12.19
N ALA A 58 0.26 9.14 11.30
CA ALA A 58 -0.30 8.66 10.04
C ALA A 58 -1.02 7.32 10.22
N ASP A 59 -2.18 7.23 9.61
CA ASP A 59 -2.89 6.00 9.26
C ASP A 59 -3.24 6.08 7.77
N GLY A 60 -3.72 5.01 7.18
CA GLY A 60 -4.15 5.06 5.79
C GLY A 60 -4.30 3.70 5.15
N PHE A 61 -4.73 3.78 3.89
CA PHE A 61 -4.93 2.61 3.05
C PHE A 61 -4.28 2.82 1.68
N ILE A 62 -3.79 1.74 1.12
CA ILE A 62 -3.40 1.65 -0.28
C ILE A 62 -4.14 0.47 -0.89
N GLN A 63 -4.63 0.63 -2.11
CA GLN A 63 -5.35 -0.39 -2.85
C GLN A 63 -4.77 -0.51 -4.25
N TYR A 64 -4.62 -1.75 -4.70
CA TYR A 64 -4.32 -2.11 -6.07
C TYR A 64 -5.43 -3.01 -6.60
N ASP A 65 -5.93 -2.73 -7.80
CA ASP A 65 -7.08 -3.45 -8.39
C ASP A 65 -6.70 -4.70 -9.19
N GLY A 66 -5.40 -4.99 -9.32
CA GLY A 66 -4.91 -6.07 -10.17
C GLY A 66 -5.08 -5.85 -11.67
N LYS A 67 -5.48 -4.64 -12.10
CA LYS A 67 -5.74 -4.25 -13.50
C LYS A 67 -4.93 -3.04 -13.95
N GLY A 68 -3.97 -2.60 -13.13
CA GLY A 68 -3.10 -1.48 -13.42
C GLY A 68 -3.52 -0.16 -12.76
N HIS A 69 -4.53 -0.15 -11.88
CA HIS A 69 -4.93 1.05 -11.16
C HIS A 69 -4.71 0.89 -9.66
N MET A 70 -4.39 1.99 -9.01
CA MET A 70 -4.21 2.03 -7.58
C MET A 70 -4.71 3.35 -6.99
N SER A 71 -4.98 3.31 -5.68
CA SER A 71 -5.28 4.49 -4.88
C SER A 71 -4.56 4.43 -3.54
N VAL A 72 -4.25 5.58 -2.99
CA VAL A 72 -3.74 5.70 -1.63
C VAL A 72 -4.42 6.86 -0.92
N HIS A 73 -4.72 6.67 0.35
CA HIS A 73 -5.13 7.71 1.27
C HIS A 73 -4.33 7.58 2.55
N LEU A 74 -3.51 8.58 2.84
CA LEU A 74 -2.82 8.77 4.12
C LEU A 74 -3.49 9.93 4.87
N TYR A 75 -3.77 9.75 6.13
CA TYR A 75 -4.46 10.72 6.98
C TYR A 75 -3.93 10.67 8.42
N PRO A 76 -4.15 11.72 9.23
CA PRO A 76 -3.83 11.68 10.66
C PRO A 76 -4.70 10.66 11.40
N ARG A 77 -4.19 10.08 12.48
CA ARG A 77 -4.93 9.08 13.27
C ARG A 77 -6.20 9.61 13.91
N ASP A 78 -6.22 10.89 14.23
CA ASP A 78 -7.36 11.64 14.78
C ASP A 78 -8.30 12.20 13.69
N TYR A 79 -8.15 11.74 12.45
CA TYR A 79 -8.91 12.20 11.29
C TYR A 79 -10.42 12.21 11.52
N LYS A 80 -10.98 11.19 12.18
CA LYS A 80 -12.41 11.04 12.42
C LYS A 80 -12.94 11.97 13.50
N GLU A 81 -12.08 12.49 14.35
CA GLU A 81 -12.41 13.34 15.48
C GLU A 81 -12.51 14.82 15.07
N PHE A 82 -12.03 15.13 13.86
CA PHE A 82 -12.03 16.50 13.37
C PHE A 82 -13.44 16.93 12.92
N ASP A 83 -13.97 17.98 13.52
CA ASP A 83 -15.26 18.55 13.16
C ASP A 83 -15.17 19.41 11.90
N THR A 84 -15.71 18.90 10.79
CA THR A 84 -15.77 19.58 9.49
C THR A 84 -17.07 20.34 9.26
N ASN A 85 -18.03 20.30 10.20
CA ASN A 85 -19.35 20.92 10.04
C ASN A 85 -19.36 22.41 10.40
N LYS A 86 -18.22 22.98 10.73
CA LYS A 86 -18.10 24.42 11.05
C LYS A 86 -18.34 25.26 9.80
N ASN A 87 -19.16 26.31 9.93
CA ASN A 87 -19.32 27.28 8.85
C ASN A 87 -18.02 28.08 8.70
N ILE A 88 -17.36 27.93 7.53
CA ILE A 88 -16.06 28.55 7.23
C ILE A 88 -16.11 30.07 7.38
N ASP A 89 -17.23 30.71 6.98
CA ASP A 89 -17.39 32.16 7.03
C ASP A 89 -17.45 32.75 8.47
N SER A 90 -17.68 31.86 9.46
CA SER A 90 -17.76 32.25 10.88
C SER A 90 -16.52 31.84 11.68
N LEU A 91 -15.51 31.22 11.05
CA LEU A 91 -14.31 30.78 11.74
C LEU A 91 -13.36 31.95 12.02
N ASP A 92 -12.80 31.96 13.23
CA ASP A 92 -11.66 32.82 13.52
C ASP A 92 -10.37 32.34 12.85
N HIS A 93 -9.34 33.17 12.88
CA HIS A 93 -8.08 32.91 12.20
C HIS A 93 -7.37 31.62 12.66
N GLU A 94 -7.43 31.27 13.94
CA GLU A 94 -6.79 30.06 14.46
C GLU A 94 -7.56 28.81 14.04
N SER A 95 -8.88 28.86 14.05
CA SER A 95 -9.74 27.79 13.54
C SER A 95 -9.56 27.53 12.04
N LEU A 96 -9.37 28.61 11.25
CA LEU A 96 -9.04 28.50 9.82
C LEU A 96 -7.67 27.85 9.60
N LYS A 97 -6.66 28.18 10.41
CA LYS A 97 -5.35 27.53 10.35
C LYS A 97 -5.43 26.05 10.72
N GLU A 98 -6.21 25.71 11.73
CA GLU A 98 -6.42 24.33 12.13
C GLU A 98 -7.08 23.52 11.00
N LEU A 99 -8.13 24.08 10.40
CA LEU A 99 -8.81 23.48 9.24
C LEU A 99 -7.86 23.29 8.05
N ALA A 100 -7.05 24.31 7.74
CA ALA A 100 -6.05 24.21 6.67
C ALA A 100 -5.01 23.13 6.95
N ARG A 101 -4.49 23.04 8.18
CA ARG A 101 -3.56 21.98 8.60
C ARG A 101 -4.19 20.59 8.46
N PHE A 102 -5.45 20.44 8.86
CA PHE A 102 -6.19 19.21 8.72
C PHE A 102 -6.25 18.75 7.25
N TYR A 103 -6.67 19.62 6.34
CA TYR A 103 -6.71 19.27 4.91
C TYR A 103 -5.32 19.02 4.32
N GLN A 104 -4.30 19.77 4.70
CA GLN A 104 -2.93 19.56 4.25
C GLN A 104 -2.31 18.26 4.77
N SER A 105 -2.80 17.73 5.89
CA SER A 105 -2.34 16.44 6.44
C SER A 105 -2.89 15.23 5.69
N ASN A 106 -3.92 15.42 4.86
CA ASN A 106 -4.48 14.39 4.01
C ASN A 106 -3.70 14.29 2.71
N PHE A 107 -3.27 13.09 2.37
CA PHE A 107 -2.57 12.82 1.13
C PHE A 107 -3.29 11.72 0.36
N VAL A 108 -3.96 12.11 -0.72
CA VAL A 108 -4.70 11.18 -1.59
C VAL A 108 -4.16 11.30 -2.99
N TYR A 109 -3.99 10.17 -3.67
CA TYR A 109 -3.87 10.15 -5.12
C TYR A 109 -4.45 8.86 -5.71
N PHE A 110 -4.86 8.97 -6.97
CA PHE A 110 -5.12 7.85 -7.88
C PHE A 110 -4.00 7.79 -8.91
N ALA A 111 -3.61 6.58 -9.28
CA ALA A 111 -2.56 6.36 -10.26
C ALA A 111 -2.81 5.11 -11.09
N ASN A 112 -2.26 5.11 -12.30
CA ASN A 112 -1.95 3.86 -12.99
C ASN A 112 -0.64 3.32 -12.39
N TYR A 113 -0.57 2.01 -12.11
CA TYR A 113 0.68 1.42 -11.68
C TYR A 113 1.24 0.48 -12.75
N LYS A 114 2.56 0.35 -12.73
CA LYS A 114 3.29 -0.59 -13.58
C LYS A 114 4.43 -1.22 -12.79
N ILE A 115 4.45 -2.54 -12.74
CA ILE A 115 5.59 -3.29 -12.20
C ILE A 115 6.68 -3.31 -13.25
N ILE A 116 7.83 -2.75 -12.94
CA ILE A 116 8.96 -2.62 -13.85
C ILE A 116 9.85 -3.86 -13.81
N ASN A 117 10.05 -4.40 -12.60
CA ASN A 117 10.81 -5.63 -12.34
C ASN A 117 10.45 -6.17 -10.95
N ASP A 118 11.16 -7.19 -10.49
CA ASP A 118 10.88 -7.90 -9.22
C ASP A 118 11.02 -7.04 -7.95
N SER A 119 11.47 -5.81 -8.06
CA SER A 119 11.72 -4.91 -6.92
C SER A 119 11.31 -3.45 -7.16
N THR A 120 10.78 -3.13 -8.34
CA THR A 120 10.48 -1.74 -8.73
C THR A 120 9.08 -1.62 -9.31
N ILE A 121 8.33 -0.65 -8.81
CA ILE A 121 6.99 -0.28 -9.26
C ILE A 121 6.94 1.22 -9.53
N GLU A 122 6.20 1.61 -10.54
CA GLU A 122 5.88 3.00 -10.86
C GLU A 122 4.40 3.28 -10.61
N HIS A 123 4.12 4.46 -10.05
CA HIS A 123 2.77 5.02 -9.90
C HIS A 123 2.71 6.29 -10.74
N HIS A 124 2.05 6.24 -11.88
CA HIS A 124 1.74 7.43 -12.69
C HIS A 124 0.45 8.06 -12.17
N ARG A 125 0.58 9.16 -11.44
CA ARG A 125 -0.54 9.83 -10.75
C ARG A 125 -1.45 10.55 -11.73
N ILE A 126 -2.70 10.14 -11.78
CA ILE A 126 -3.72 10.74 -12.65
C ILE A 126 -4.64 11.73 -11.90
N SER A 127 -4.63 11.69 -10.57
CA SER A 127 -5.31 12.63 -9.69
C SER A 127 -4.61 12.69 -8.34
N ALA A 128 -4.57 13.84 -7.69
CA ALA A 128 -3.98 13.99 -6.36
C ALA A 128 -4.57 15.19 -5.61
N THR A 129 -4.53 15.17 -4.27
CA THR A 129 -4.89 16.33 -3.43
C THR A 129 -3.94 17.51 -3.61
N GLU A 130 -2.67 17.25 -3.94
CA GLU A 130 -1.70 18.30 -4.26
C GLU A 130 -1.59 18.50 -5.77
N PRO A 131 -1.96 19.67 -6.33
CA PRO A 131 -1.95 19.92 -7.78
C PRO A 131 -0.61 19.63 -8.46
N LYS A 132 0.52 19.93 -7.80
CA LYS A 132 1.88 19.67 -8.33
C LYS A 132 2.15 18.18 -8.60
N ASN A 133 1.33 17.30 -8.05
CA ASN A 133 1.48 15.86 -8.17
C ASN A 133 0.74 15.27 -9.37
N PHE A 134 -0.16 16.02 -10.02
CA PHE A 134 -0.87 15.57 -11.21
C PHE A 134 0.10 15.26 -12.36
N GLY A 135 -0.12 14.14 -13.06
CA GLY A 135 0.65 13.73 -14.23
C GLY A 135 2.09 13.31 -13.93
N THR A 136 2.50 13.27 -12.65
CA THR A 136 3.86 12.87 -12.28
C THR A 136 3.95 11.39 -11.96
N THR A 137 5.12 10.81 -12.19
CA THR A 137 5.40 9.40 -11.90
C THR A 137 6.25 9.29 -10.64
N LEU A 138 5.84 8.41 -9.75
CA LEU A 138 6.60 8.01 -8.57
C LEU A 138 7.20 6.63 -8.80
N THR A 139 8.51 6.52 -8.77
CA THR A 139 9.20 5.23 -8.74
C THR A 139 9.44 4.82 -7.30
N ARG A 140 9.11 3.56 -6.97
CA ARG A 140 9.26 2.96 -5.65
C ARG A 140 10.00 1.64 -5.76
N SER A 141 10.94 1.41 -4.86
CA SER A 141 11.36 0.03 -4.61
C SER A 141 10.31 -0.67 -3.77
N PHE A 142 10.07 -1.95 -4.03
CA PHE A 142 9.16 -2.75 -3.22
C PHE A 142 9.76 -4.09 -2.81
N GLU A 143 9.26 -4.60 -1.70
CA GLU A 143 9.47 -5.97 -1.26
C GLU A 143 8.22 -6.49 -0.54
N PHE A 144 8.01 -7.79 -0.60
CA PHE A 144 6.97 -8.48 0.17
C PHE A 144 7.62 -9.34 1.25
N ILE A 145 7.24 -9.12 2.51
CA ILE A 145 7.62 -9.97 3.65
C ILE A 145 6.32 -10.53 4.22
N ASN A 146 6.04 -11.79 3.94
CA ASN A 146 4.73 -12.41 4.19
C ASN A 146 3.60 -11.55 3.58
N ASP A 147 2.59 -11.17 4.36
CA ASP A 147 1.46 -10.34 3.94
C ASP A 147 1.75 -8.81 4.01
N THR A 148 3.00 -8.44 4.21
CA THR A 148 3.42 -7.03 4.31
C THR A 148 4.10 -6.59 3.02
N LEU A 149 3.51 -5.59 2.36
CA LEU A 149 4.13 -4.83 1.28
C LEU A 149 4.95 -3.67 1.87
N ILE A 150 6.22 -3.58 1.54
CA ILE A 150 7.09 -2.47 1.90
C ILE A 150 7.39 -1.67 0.65
N LEU A 151 6.99 -0.40 0.64
CA LEU A 151 7.28 0.55 -0.43
C LEU A 151 8.32 1.55 0.04
N THR A 152 9.48 1.60 -0.63
CA THR A 152 10.56 2.54 -0.32
C THR A 152 10.60 3.64 -1.37
N ALA A 153 10.58 4.89 -0.90
CA ALA A 153 10.73 6.08 -1.70
C ALA A 153 12.13 6.68 -1.52
N HIS A 154 12.67 7.19 -2.62
CA HIS A 154 13.83 8.07 -2.60
C HIS A 154 13.30 9.48 -2.93
N GLU A 155 13.12 10.32 -1.91
CA GLU A 155 12.69 11.70 -2.15
C GLU A 155 13.91 12.60 -2.31
N ASN A 156 13.91 13.35 -3.42
CA ASN A 156 15.06 14.16 -3.85
C ASN A 156 15.32 15.41 -2.99
N LEU A 157 14.37 15.81 -2.12
CA LEU A 157 14.45 17.11 -1.44
C LEU A 157 15.44 17.18 -0.27
N ASP A 158 15.82 16.04 0.33
CA ASP A 158 16.79 16.01 1.43
C ASP A 158 17.61 14.70 1.48
N ASN A 159 17.73 13.96 0.39
CA ASN A 159 18.29 12.59 0.40
C ASN A 159 17.67 11.63 1.42
N LYS A 160 16.47 11.94 1.90
CA LYS A 160 15.77 11.10 2.85
C LYS A 160 15.17 9.90 2.15
N LYS A 161 15.57 8.73 2.59
CA LYS A 161 14.86 7.49 2.23
C LYS A 161 13.70 7.33 3.18
N MET A 162 12.51 7.10 2.63
CA MET A 162 11.31 6.80 3.41
C MET A 162 10.75 5.47 2.97
N ARG A 163 10.19 4.71 3.90
CA ARG A 163 9.45 3.50 3.58
C ARG A 163 8.13 3.44 4.34
N LEU A 164 7.15 2.88 3.67
CA LEU A 164 5.84 2.61 4.22
C LEU A 164 5.64 1.10 4.23
N ARG A 165 5.24 0.59 5.38
CA ARG A 165 4.89 -0.83 5.57
C ARG A 165 3.38 -0.95 5.57
N TRP A 166 2.87 -1.82 4.71
CA TRP A 166 1.45 -2.00 4.45
C TRP A 166 1.07 -3.46 4.68
N VAL A 167 0.15 -3.70 5.61
CA VAL A 167 -0.35 -5.05 5.92
C VAL A 167 -1.61 -5.30 5.10
N LYS A 168 -1.67 -6.44 4.43
CA LYS A 168 -2.81 -6.86 3.61
C LYS A 168 -4.03 -7.10 4.51
N LEU A 169 -5.23 -6.68 4.07
CA LEU A 169 -6.51 -6.90 4.75
C LEU A 169 -7.18 -8.19 4.27
#